data_676d326a5981cf7ac2f7120ab22385d5
#
_entry.id   676d326a5981cf7ac2f7120ab22385d5
#
_cell.length_a   1.000
_cell.length_b   1.000
_cell.length_c   1.000
_cell.angle_alpha   90.00
_cell.angle_beta   90.00
_cell.angle_gamma   90.00
#
_symmetry.space_group_name_H-M   'P 1'
#
loop_
_entity.id
_entity.type
_entity.pdbx_description
1 polymer ?
#
loop_
_entity_poly.entity_id
_entity_poly.type
_entity_poly.pdbx_seq_one_letter_code
_entity_poly.pdbx_strand_id
1 'polypeptide(L)'
;LHLSIRRQRQMCIRDRLYNWYIVQAGAIDPGARKPMFDDELMGELVRFVSSHEVGHTLGLRHNFGSSNTVPVEKLRDKAWVEANGHTPSIMDYARFNYVAQPEDNVSRSGIFPRIGMYDKWAIEWGYRWMPEYETAEAEIPHLNKWIIEKLREDKRYTFGTELDRNDPRNQSEDCLLYTSPSPRDGL
;
A
#
# COMPACT_ATOMS: atom_id res chain seq x y z
N LEU A 1 13.49 -29.35 -15.17
CA LEU A 1 12.38 -28.45 -15.58
C LEU A 1 11.91 -27.52 -14.46
N HIS A 2 11.67 -28.03 -13.24
CA HIS A 2 11.18 -27.22 -12.11
C HIS A 2 12.16 -26.11 -11.63
N LEU A 3 13.47 -26.34 -11.65
CA LEU A 3 14.49 -25.36 -11.25
C LEU A 3 14.61 -24.21 -12.26
N SER A 4 14.46 -24.52 -13.54
CA SER A 4 14.51 -23.53 -14.63
C SER A 4 13.28 -22.58 -14.57
N ILE A 5 12.08 -23.13 -14.32
CA ILE A 5 10.84 -22.34 -14.17
C ILE A 5 10.89 -21.44 -12.93
N ARG A 6 11.46 -21.91 -11.81
CA ARG A 6 11.66 -21.10 -10.61
C ARG A 6 12.64 -19.95 -10.86
N ARG A 7 13.76 -20.19 -11.55
CA ARG A 7 14.71 -19.12 -11.92
C ARG A 7 14.08 -18.08 -12.84
N GLN A 8 13.31 -18.50 -13.85
CA GLN A 8 12.62 -17.56 -14.75
C GLN A 8 11.59 -16.71 -14.01
N ARG A 9 10.80 -17.28 -13.10
CA ARG A 9 9.84 -16.52 -12.28
C ARG A 9 10.53 -15.52 -11.35
N GLN A 10 11.65 -15.89 -10.72
CA GLN A 10 12.43 -14.98 -9.89
C GLN A 10 13.03 -13.83 -10.70
N MET A 11 13.54 -14.09 -11.89
CA MET A 11 14.04 -13.05 -12.80
C MET A 11 12.91 -12.10 -13.21
N CYS A 12 11.75 -12.61 -13.62
CA CYS A 12 10.62 -11.77 -14.02
C CYS A 12 10.12 -10.86 -12.88
N ILE A 13 10.09 -11.34 -11.64
CA ILE A 13 9.69 -10.53 -10.48
C ILE A 13 10.74 -9.45 -10.21
N ARG A 14 12.03 -9.79 -10.18
CA ARG A 14 13.11 -8.83 -9.97
C ARG A 14 13.12 -7.74 -11.04
N ASP A 15 12.99 -8.10 -12.31
CA ASP A 15 12.99 -7.17 -13.44
C ASP A 15 11.77 -6.24 -13.37
N ARG A 16 10.60 -6.76 -12.98
CA ARG A 16 9.38 -5.97 -12.82
C ARG A 16 9.51 -4.98 -11.66
N LEU A 17 10.01 -5.40 -10.51
CA LEU A 17 10.26 -4.54 -9.36
C LEU A 17 11.29 -3.47 -9.68
N TYR A 18 12.35 -3.83 -10.39
CA TYR A 18 13.36 -2.91 -10.88
C TYR A 18 12.72 -1.82 -11.76
N ASN A 19 11.95 -2.22 -12.76
CA ASN A 19 11.32 -1.28 -13.69
C ASN A 19 10.31 -0.37 -12.99
N TRP A 20 9.51 -0.89 -12.06
CA TRP A 20 8.58 -0.07 -11.30
C TRP A 20 9.30 0.98 -10.47
N TYR A 21 10.34 0.57 -9.76
CA TYR A 21 11.05 1.48 -8.88
C TYR A 21 11.80 2.56 -9.66
N ILE A 22 12.49 2.19 -10.74
CA ILE A 22 13.21 3.18 -11.56
C ILE A 22 12.27 4.22 -12.19
N VAL A 23 11.09 3.79 -12.64
CA VAL A 23 10.12 4.71 -13.27
C VAL A 23 9.50 5.63 -12.22
N GLN A 24 9.14 5.14 -11.05
CA GLN A 24 8.41 5.92 -10.05
C GLN A 24 9.32 6.68 -9.09
N ALA A 25 10.46 6.14 -8.74
CA ALA A 25 11.37 6.72 -7.75
C ALA A 25 12.70 7.22 -8.34
N GLY A 26 12.96 7.01 -9.61
CA GLY A 26 14.24 7.39 -10.24
C GLY A 26 14.55 8.88 -10.19
N ALA A 27 13.56 9.74 -10.10
CA ALA A 27 13.75 11.17 -9.92
C ALA A 27 14.22 11.53 -8.49
N ILE A 28 13.69 10.83 -7.48
CA ILE A 28 13.82 11.18 -6.06
C ILE A 28 14.84 10.31 -5.32
N ASP A 29 15.03 9.03 -5.71
CA ASP A 29 16.07 8.16 -5.13
C ASP A 29 17.22 7.94 -6.11
N PRO A 30 18.43 8.46 -5.83
CA PRO A 30 19.62 8.18 -6.64
C PRO A 30 19.95 6.68 -6.74
N GLY A 31 19.56 5.88 -5.74
CA GLY A 31 19.73 4.43 -5.74
C GLY A 31 18.96 3.73 -6.87
N ALA A 32 17.82 4.29 -7.25
CA ALA A 32 16.97 3.79 -8.33
C ALA A 32 17.62 3.94 -9.73
N ARG A 33 18.62 4.80 -9.88
CA ARG A 33 19.29 5.08 -11.18
C ARG A 33 20.50 4.20 -11.45
N LYS A 34 20.85 3.29 -10.55
CA LYS A 34 21.94 2.33 -10.75
C LYS A 34 21.53 1.25 -11.75
N PRO A 35 22.45 0.77 -12.63
CA PRO A 35 22.17 -0.31 -13.57
C PRO A 35 21.76 -1.62 -12.89
N MET A 36 22.21 -1.83 -11.67
CA MET A 36 21.80 -2.91 -10.77
C MET A 36 21.57 -2.33 -9.39
N PHE A 37 20.47 -2.73 -8.78
CA PHE A 37 20.21 -2.37 -7.37
C PHE A 37 21.12 -3.19 -6.45
N ASP A 38 21.59 -2.54 -5.40
CA ASP A 38 22.26 -3.25 -4.31
C ASP A 38 21.28 -4.17 -3.57
N ASP A 39 21.85 -5.10 -2.79
CA ASP A 39 21.07 -6.12 -2.10
C ASP A 39 20.12 -5.51 -1.05
N GLU A 40 20.48 -4.37 -0.49
CA GLU A 40 19.64 -3.66 0.48
C GLU A 40 18.35 -3.15 -0.20
N LEU A 41 18.48 -2.38 -1.28
CA LEU A 41 17.35 -1.86 -2.03
C LEU A 41 16.48 -2.98 -2.62
N MET A 42 17.11 -4.01 -3.19
CA MET A 42 16.37 -5.16 -3.70
C MET A 42 15.65 -5.91 -2.58
N GLY A 43 16.27 -6.02 -1.40
CA GLY A 43 15.67 -6.61 -0.21
C GLY A 43 14.44 -5.84 0.28
N GLU A 44 14.48 -4.51 0.24
CA GLU A 44 13.33 -3.66 0.56
C GLU A 44 12.17 -3.86 -0.42
N LEU A 45 12.46 -3.93 -1.72
CA LEU A 45 11.47 -4.19 -2.76
C LEU A 45 10.80 -5.56 -2.58
N VAL A 46 11.58 -6.60 -2.29
CA VAL A 46 11.05 -7.95 -2.03
C VAL A 46 10.23 -7.95 -0.73
N ARG A 47 10.68 -7.25 0.31
CA ARG A 47 9.95 -7.13 1.58
C ARG A 47 8.59 -6.46 1.39
N PHE A 48 8.52 -5.40 0.59
CA PHE A 48 7.27 -4.74 0.25
C PHE A 48 6.27 -5.73 -0.34
N VAL A 49 6.64 -6.42 -1.43
CA VAL A 49 5.74 -7.39 -2.09
C VAL A 49 5.39 -8.54 -1.15
N SER A 50 6.38 -9.10 -0.44
CA SER A 50 6.12 -10.20 0.50
C SER A 50 5.17 -9.79 1.63
N SER A 51 5.27 -8.55 2.13
CA SER A 51 4.35 -8.06 3.17
C SER A 51 2.92 -7.95 2.65
N HIS A 52 2.72 -7.54 1.40
CA HIS A 52 1.42 -7.52 0.74
C HIS A 52 0.85 -8.95 0.62
N GLU A 53 1.63 -9.90 0.10
CA GLU A 53 1.19 -11.29 -0.07
C GLU A 53 0.89 -11.97 1.29
N VAL A 54 1.67 -11.67 2.33
CA VAL A 54 1.37 -12.13 3.70
C VAL A 54 0.05 -11.53 4.19
N GLY A 55 -0.26 -10.28 3.87
CA GLY A 55 -1.55 -9.67 4.15
C GLY A 55 -2.71 -10.52 3.62
N HIS A 56 -2.62 -11.01 2.37
CA HIS A 56 -3.61 -11.93 1.80
C HIS A 56 -3.72 -13.26 2.57
N THR A 57 -2.61 -13.82 3.01
CA THR A 57 -2.64 -15.06 3.82
C THR A 57 -3.30 -14.87 5.18
N LEU A 58 -3.30 -13.62 5.69
CA LEU A 58 -4.01 -13.22 6.90
C LEU A 58 -5.46 -12.78 6.63
N GLY A 59 -5.99 -13.01 5.43
CA GLY A 59 -7.37 -12.70 5.07
C GLY A 59 -7.63 -11.25 4.66
N LEU A 60 -6.61 -10.39 4.60
CA LEU A 60 -6.79 -9.03 4.11
C LEU A 60 -7.07 -9.04 2.60
N ARG A 61 -8.04 -8.25 2.19
CA ARG A 61 -8.34 -7.98 0.78
C ARG A 61 -7.67 -6.71 0.32
N HIS A 62 -7.58 -6.51 -1.00
CA HIS A 62 -7.12 -5.23 -1.55
C HIS A 62 -7.96 -4.07 -1.00
N ASN A 63 -7.29 -3.02 -0.59
CA ASN A 63 -7.89 -1.77 -0.13
C ASN A 63 -7.50 -0.62 -1.05
N PHE A 64 -8.00 -0.65 -2.30
CA PHE A 64 -7.65 0.32 -3.35
C PHE A 64 -8.10 1.74 -3.04
N GLY A 65 -9.08 1.92 -2.16
CA GLY A 65 -9.52 3.23 -1.71
C GLY A 65 -8.63 3.90 -0.67
N SER A 66 -7.61 3.18 -0.18
CA SER A 66 -6.80 3.64 0.95
C SER A 66 -6.00 4.91 0.62
N SER A 67 -5.29 4.95 -0.50
CA SER A 67 -4.48 6.09 -0.93
C SER A 67 -5.31 7.37 -1.16
N ASN A 68 -6.58 7.25 -1.59
CA ASN A 68 -7.48 8.38 -1.76
C ASN A 68 -7.74 9.16 -0.45
N THR A 69 -7.52 8.54 0.68
CA THR A 69 -7.77 9.17 1.98
C THR A 69 -6.63 10.10 2.43
N VAL A 70 -5.49 10.06 1.73
CA VAL A 70 -4.32 10.88 2.02
C VAL A 70 -4.31 12.11 1.11
N PRO A 71 -4.29 13.34 1.66
CA PRO A 71 -4.16 14.56 0.86
C PRO A 71 -2.83 14.58 0.09
N VAL A 72 -2.88 14.96 -1.19
CA VAL A 72 -1.70 14.96 -2.09
C VAL A 72 -0.57 15.82 -1.54
N GLU A 73 -0.88 16.95 -0.90
CA GLU A 73 0.10 17.85 -0.28
C GLU A 73 0.94 17.14 0.79
N LYS A 74 0.35 16.16 1.47
CA LYS A 74 1.03 15.36 2.50
C LYS A 74 2.06 14.39 1.94
N LEU A 75 1.95 14.04 0.67
CA LEU A 75 2.91 13.16 0.00
C LEU A 75 4.26 13.85 -0.25
N ARG A 76 4.29 15.19 -0.23
CA ARG A 76 5.48 16.03 -0.34
C ARG A 76 5.99 16.54 1.02
N ASP A 77 5.19 16.43 2.07
CA ASP A 77 5.56 16.78 3.43
C ASP A 77 6.44 15.67 4.02
N LYS A 78 7.75 15.85 3.98
CA LYS A 78 8.74 14.85 4.45
C LYS A 78 8.41 14.32 5.84
N ALA A 79 8.19 15.20 6.80
CA ALA A 79 7.98 14.81 8.20
C ALA A 79 6.71 13.97 8.34
N TRP A 80 5.66 14.36 7.62
CA TRP A 80 4.40 13.65 7.67
C TRP A 80 4.48 12.29 6.98
N VAL A 81 5.00 12.24 5.73
CA VAL A 81 5.02 11.00 4.94
C VAL A 81 5.99 9.96 5.51
N GLU A 82 7.11 10.38 6.08
CA GLU A 82 8.04 9.48 6.76
C GLU A 82 7.43 8.90 8.05
N ALA A 83 6.58 9.65 8.75
CA ALA A 83 5.88 9.18 9.95
C ALA A 83 4.69 8.26 9.59
N ASN A 84 3.87 8.63 8.61
CA ASN A 84 2.58 8.00 8.34
C ASN A 84 2.59 7.02 7.15
N GLY A 85 3.55 7.13 6.22
CA GLY A 85 3.49 6.47 4.91
C GLY A 85 2.65 7.27 3.91
N HIS A 86 2.78 6.95 2.64
CA HIS A 86 2.01 7.61 1.58
C HIS A 86 0.64 6.94 1.34
N THR A 87 0.42 5.76 1.88
CA THR A 87 -0.87 5.06 1.92
C THR A 87 -1.10 4.44 3.30
N PRO A 88 -2.34 4.45 3.82
CA PRO A 88 -2.68 3.81 5.09
C PRO A 88 -2.64 2.28 5.09
N SER A 89 -2.58 1.64 3.91
CA SER A 89 -2.61 0.18 3.77
C SER A 89 -1.56 -0.33 2.78
N ILE A 90 -0.89 -1.42 3.16
CA ILE A 90 -0.01 -2.20 2.27
C ILE A 90 -0.81 -2.94 1.20
N MET A 91 -2.12 -3.13 1.43
CA MET A 91 -3.02 -3.82 0.50
C MET A 91 -3.53 -2.90 -0.62
N ASP A 92 -3.10 -1.66 -0.65
CA ASP A 92 -3.30 -0.72 -1.74
C ASP A 92 -2.28 -0.98 -2.87
N TYR A 93 -2.61 -0.62 -4.10
CA TYR A 93 -1.69 -0.63 -5.24
C TYR A 93 -1.04 0.72 -5.51
N ALA A 94 -1.02 1.61 -4.51
CA ALA A 94 -0.36 2.92 -4.59
C ALA A 94 1.14 2.86 -4.97
N ARG A 95 1.77 1.68 -4.81
CA ARG A 95 3.17 1.41 -5.13
C ARG A 95 4.10 2.40 -4.43
N PHE A 96 4.92 3.16 -5.17
CA PHE A 96 5.88 4.09 -4.58
C PHE A 96 5.34 5.52 -4.62
N ASN A 97 5.73 6.35 -3.65
CA ASN A 97 5.39 7.76 -3.63
C ASN A 97 6.17 8.51 -4.73
N TYR A 98 5.58 8.58 -5.92
CA TYR A 98 6.14 9.30 -7.06
C TYR A 98 5.75 10.79 -7.11
N VAL A 99 4.91 11.25 -6.17
CA VAL A 99 4.49 12.65 -6.06
C VAL A 99 5.57 13.52 -5.42
N ALA A 100 6.35 12.95 -4.50
CA ALA A 100 7.49 13.62 -3.91
C ALA A 100 8.50 14.05 -4.99
N GLN A 101 9.12 15.21 -4.78
CA GLN A 101 10.12 15.78 -5.69
C GLN A 101 11.52 15.74 -5.03
N PRO A 102 12.60 15.84 -5.83
CA PRO A 102 13.96 15.83 -5.27
C PRO A 102 14.21 16.88 -4.19
N GLU A 103 13.61 18.06 -4.32
CA GLU A 103 13.74 19.16 -3.35
C GLU A 103 13.04 18.87 -2.02
N ASP A 104 12.09 17.96 -1.98
CA ASP A 104 11.37 17.56 -0.76
C ASP A 104 12.25 16.71 0.15
N ASN A 105 13.34 16.14 -0.38
CA ASN A 105 14.30 15.28 0.35
C ASN A 105 13.65 14.14 1.14
N VAL A 106 12.58 13.56 0.63
CA VAL A 106 11.87 12.42 1.24
C VAL A 106 12.77 11.18 1.17
N SER A 107 12.96 10.51 2.29
CA SER A 107 13.74 9.28 2.36
C SER A 107 12.93 8.07 1.87
N ARG A 108 13.59 6.92 1.71
CA ARG A 108 12.93 5.67 1.31
C ARG A 108 11.75 5.30 2.20
N SER A 109 11.79 5.65 3.49
CA SER A 109 10.67 5.40 4.40
C SER A 109 9.38 6.13 4.02
N GLY A 110 9.46 7.24 3.31
CA GLY A 110 8.31 7.96 2.76
C GLY A 110 8.02 7.64 1.30
N ILE A 111 8.93 6.92 0.61
CA ILE A 111 8.76 6.49 -0.79
C ILE A 111 8.10 5.11 -0.87
N PHE A 112 8.51 4.19 0.00
CA PHE A 112 8.05 2.80 -0.02
C PHE A 112 6.68 2.61 0.63
N PRO A 113 5.79 1.77 0.05
CA PRO A 113 4.63 1.29 0.76
C PRO A 113 5.04 0.45 1.97
N ARG A 114 4.26 0.52 3.02
CA ARG A 114 4.52 -0.24 4.25
C ARG A 114 3.21 -0.61 4.93
N ILE A 115 3.29 -1.52 5.90
CA ILE A 115 2.16 -1.88 6.75
C ILE A 115 1.67 -0.61 7.44
N GLY A 116 0.48 -0.17 7.07
CA GLY A 116 -0.09 1.10 7.49
C GLY A 116 -0.97 1.00 8.73
N MET A 117 -1.60 2.11 9.07
CA MET A 117 -2.49 2.19 10.22
C MET A 117 -3.77 1.36 10.02
N TYR A 118 -4.29 1.32 8.77
CA TYR A 118 -5.45 0.50 8.43
C TYR A 118 -5.14 -0.98 8.62
N ASP A 119 -4.02 -1.46 8.12
CA ASP A 119 -3.64 -2.89 8.20
C ASP A 119 -3.52 -3.36 9.65
N LYS A 120 -2.88 -2.56 10.49
CA LYS A 120 -2.73 -2.86 11.93
C LYS A 120 -4.08 -2.98 12.61
N TRP A 121 -4.97 -2.04 12.34
CA TRP A 121 -6.31 -2.07 12.89
C TRP A 121 -7.13 -3.23 12.33
N ALA A 122 -7.07 -3.51 11.03
CA ALA A 122 -7.80 -4.61 10.40
C ALA A 122 -7.39 -5.97 10.95
N ILE A 123 -6.09 -6.17 11.20
CA ILE A 123 -5.58 -7.38 11.87
C ILE A 123 -6.05 -7.43 13.32
N GLU A 124 -5.99 -6.34 14.04
CA GLU A 124 -6.49 -6.28 15.42
C GLU A 124 -7.99 -6.59 15.47
N TRP A 125 -8.78 -6.00 14.57
CA TRP A 125 -10.21 -6.23 14.47
C TRP A 125 -10.55 -7.71 14.17
N GLY A 126 -9.80 -8.36 13.27
CA GLY A 126 -10.07 -9.73 12.84
C GLY A 126 -9.51 -10.81 13.76
N TYR A 127 -8.50 -10.50 14.60
CA TYR A 127 -7.77 -11.50 15.38
C TYR A 127 -7.76 -11.23 16.88
N ARG A 128 -8.36 -10.13 17.34
CA ARG A 128 -8.44 -9.83 18.75
C ARG A 128 -9.29 -10.88 19.47
N TRP A 129 -8.70 -11.54 20.45
CA TRP A 129 -9.45 -12.44 21.33
C TRP A 129 -10.33 -11.65 22.30
N MET A 130 -11.65 -11.94 22.31
CA MET A 130 -12.65 -11.29 23.14
C MET A 130 -13.37 -12.34 24.01
N PRO A 131 -12.80 -12.71 25.16
CA PRO A 131 -13.31 -13.79 26.00
C PRO A 131 -14.66 -13.48 26.67
N GLU A 132 -15.10 -12.23 26.62
CA GLU A 132 -16.40 -11.79 27.14
C GLU A 132 -17.59 -12.25 26.26
N TYR A 133 -17.34 -12.70 25.05
CA TYR A 133 -18.37 -13.23 24.13
C TYR A 133 -18.22 -14.74 23.98
N GLU A 134 -19.33 -15.46 24.13
CA GLU A 134 -19.35 -16.93 24.01
C GLU A 134 -19.38 -17.42 22.56
N THR A 135 -19.87 -16.59 21.64
CA THR A 135 -20.01 -16.94 20.21
C THR A 135 -19.58 -15.77 19.33
N ALA A 136 -19.16 -16.10 18.10
CA ALA A 136 -18.78 -15.09 17.10
C ALA A 136 -19.95 -14.13 16.75
N GLU A 137 -21.19 -14.63 16.78
CA GLU A 137 -22.38 -13.82 16.52
C GLU A 137 -22.60 -12.78 17.62
N ALA A 138 -22.24 -13.11 18.86
CA ALA A 138 -22.37 -12.18 19.99
C ALA A 138 -21.35 -11.02 19.90
N GLU A 139 -20.24 -11.19 19.20
CA GLU A 139 -19.25 -10.14 18.97
C GLU A 139 -19.69 -9.09 17.92
N ILE A 140 -20.59 -9.46 16.99
CA ILE A 140 -20.94 -8.64 15.81
C ILE A 140 -21.35 -7.21 16.19
N PRO A 141 -22.22 -6.97 17.19
CA PRO A 141 -22.62 -5.61 17.55
C PRO A 141 -21.44 -4.76 18.04
N HIS A 142 -20.50 -5.37 18.79
CA HIS A 142 -19.29 -4.70 19.26
C HIS A 142 -18.36 -4.35 18.11
N LEU A 143 -18.09 -5.32 17.22
CA LEU A 143 -17.24 -5.14 16.04
C LEU A 143 -17.79 -4.05 15.11
N ASN A 144 -19.10 -4.03 14.85
CA ASN A 144 -19.76 -2.99 14.05
C ASN A 144 -19.63 -1.61 14.69
N LYS A 145 -19.82 -1.50 16.02
CA LYS A 145 -19.63 -0.26 16.74
C LYS A 145 -18.19 0.24 16.61
N TRP A 146 -17.22 -0.65 16.78
CA TRP A 146 -15.78 -0.33 16.66
C TRP A 146 -15.43 0.18 15.26
N ILE A 147 -15.97 -0.43 14.17
CA ILE A 147 -15.82 0.07 12.80
C ILE A 147 -16.33 1.52 12.69
N ILE A 148 -17.54 1.78 13.19
CA ILE A 148 -18.15 3.10 13.12
C ILE A 148 -17.32 4.15 13.89
N GLU A 149 -16.80 3.80 15.05
CA GLU A 149 -15.94 4.66 15.85
C GLU A 149 -14.64 5.00 15.12
N LYS A 150 -13.99 4.00 14.52
CA LYS A 150 -12.75 4.19 13.75
C LYS A 150 -12.97 5.07 12.50
N LEU A 151 -14.04 4.86 11.77
CA LEU A 151 -14.37 5.69 10.61
C LEU A 151 -14.69 7.15 10.99
N ARG A 152 -15.23 7.39 12.20
CA ARG A 152 -15.44 8.74 12.73
C ARG A 152 -14.15 9.39 13.22
N GLU A 153 -13.23 8.60 13.75
CA GLU A 153 -11.92 9.06 14.21
C GLU A 153 -11.06 9.57 13.05
N ASP A 154 -10.94 8.75 12.00
CA ASP A 154 -10.10 9.09 10.85
C ASP A 154 -10.59 8.36 9.58
N LYS A 155 -10.80 9.13 8.50
CA LYS A 155 -11.19 8.58 7.20
C LYS A 155 -10.18 7.59 6.61
N ARG A 156 -8.92 7.61 7.07
CA ARG A 156 -7.88 6.66 6.65
C ARG A 156 -8.16 5.20 7.07
N TYR A 157 -9.17 4.97 7.92
CA TYR A 157 -9.70 3.63 8.22
C TYR A 157 -10.74 3.14 7.21
N THR A 158 -11.01 3.89 6.16
CA THR A 158 -11.96 3.48 5.11
C THR A 158 -11.43 2.28 4.34
N PHE A 159 -12.33 1.34 4.04
CA PHE A 159 -12.08 0.20 3.17
C PHE A 159 -12.76 0.41 1.82
N GLY A 160 -12.00 0.35 0.74
CA GLY A 160 -12.51 0.39 -0.62
C GLY A 160 -11.98 -0.80 -1.41
N THR A 161 -12.89 -1.65 -1.88
CA THR A 161 -12.57 -2.90 -2.60
C THR A 161 -12.95 -2.81 -4.08
N GLU A 162 -12.34 -3.67 -4.89
CA GLU A 162 -12.61 -3.86 -6.33
C GLU A 162 -13.89 -4.65 -6.65
N LEU A 163 -14.73 -4.97 -5.66
CA LEU A 163 -15.79 -5.96 -5.79
C LEU A 163 -16.91 -5.64 -6.77
N ASP A 164 -17.08 -4.38 -7.16
CA ASP A 164 -18.07 -4.01 -8.15
C ASP A 164 -17.48 -3.04 -9.17
N ARG A 165 -16.91 -3.61 -10.23
CA ARG A 165 -16.35 -2.85 -11.36
C ARG A 165 -17.41 -2.08 -12.14
N ASN A 166 -18.68 -2.37 -11.94
CA ASN A 166 -19.79 -1.73 -12.65
C ASN A 166 -20.44 -0.59 -11.84
N ASP A 167 -20.13 -0.47 -10.54
CA ASP A 167 -20.60 0.64 -9.73
C ASP A 167 -19.55 1.75 -9.69
N PRO A 168 -19.78 2.88 -10.35
CA PRO A 168 -18.83 4.00 -10.38
C PRO A 168 -18.55 4.59 -8.98
N ARG A 169 -19.37 4.29 -7.98
CA ARG A 169 -19.12 4.69 -6.59
C ARG A 169 -18.07 3.84 -5.90
N ASN A 170 -17.83 2.62 -6.43
CA ASN A 170 -16.82 1.68 -5.96
C ASN A 170 -15.52 1.77 -6.76
N GLN A 171 -15.36 2.78 -7.61
CA GLN A 171 -14.09 3.11 -8.26
C GLN A 171 -13.11 3.66 -7.23
N SER A 172 -12.69 2.80 -6.35
CA SER A 172 -11.59 3.03 -5.43
C SER A 172 -10.25 2.61 -6.02
N GLU A 173 -10.21 2.43 -7.35
CA GLU A 173 -8.98 2.16 -8.04
C GLU A 173 -8.09 3.40 -7.94
N ASP A 174 -7.03 3.24 -7.17
CA ASP A 174 -5.79 3.99 -7.26
C ASP A 174 -5.97 5.49 -7.56
N CYS A 175 -6.51 6.23 -6.59
CA CYS A 175 -6.75 7.66 -6.74
C CYS A 175 -5.48 8.46 -7.04
N LEU A 176 -4.31 7.92 -6.71
CA LEU A 176 -3.02 8.50 -7.10
C LEU A 176 -2.83 8.45 -8.63
N LEU A 177 -3.39 7.46 -9.33
CA LEU A 177 -3.38 7.39 -10.79
C LEU A 177 -4.33 8.40 -11.44
N TYR A 178 -5.43 8.77 -10.76
CA TYR A 178 -6.43 9.70 -11.30
C TYR A 178 -6.22 11.15 -10.88
N THR A 179 -5.55 11.42 -9.78
CA THR A 179 -5.34 12.77 -9.24
C THR A 179 -3.96 13.34 -9.53
N SER A 180 -2.99 12.52 -9.90
CA SER A 180 -1.69 12.97 -10.39
C SER A 180 -1.68 12.93 -11.91
N PRO A 181 -1.13 13.94 -12.60
CA PRO A 181 -0.89 13.85 -14.04
C PRO A 181 0.03 12.66 -14.30
N SER A 182 -0.58 11.57 -14.75
CA SER A 182 0.14 10.37 -15.16
C SER A 182 0.84 10.63 -16.49
N PRO A 183 2.03 10.09 -16.73
CA PRO A 183 2.61 10.08 -18.08
C PRO A 183 1.72 9.41 -19.13
N ARG A 184 0.65 8.72 -18.73
CA ARG A 184 -0.34 8.11 -19.62
C ARG A 184 -1.46 9.07 -20.04
N ASP A 185 -1.66 10.18 -19.32
CA ASP A 185 -2.72 11.16 -19.62
C ASP A 185 -2.31 12.12 -20.75
N GLY A 186 -1.10 11.96 -21.27
CA GLY A 186 -0.53 12.75 -22.37
C GLY A 186 -0.23 11.96 -23.65
N LEU A 187 -0.82 10.76 -23.82
CA LEU A 187 -0.71 9.97 -25.06
C LEU A 187 -2.06 9.79 -25.71
#